data_6e9fb889409292528ba9468a9b5a8279
#
_entry.id   6e9fb889409292528ba9468a9b5a8279
#
_cell.length_a   1.000
_cell.length_b   1.000
_cell.length_c   1.000
_cell.angle_alpha   90.00
_cell.angle_beta   90.00
_cell.angle_gamma   90.00
#
_symmetry.space_group_name_H-M   'P 1'
#
loop_
_entity.id
_entity.type
_entity.pdbx_description
1 polymer ?
#
loop_
_entity_poly.entity_id
_entity_poly.type
_entity_poly.pdbx_seq_one_letter_code
_entity_poly.pdbx_strand_id
1 'polypeptide(L)'
;MNVINRQILTLDEFTIQSLRQFPHATGELSTLLRDIGLAAKRINVEVNKAGLVDILGETGDVNVQGEEVKKLDEFANHQFMGVLQRGVSCAGIASEEMDDFVGFDDDVSKQSKYICLFDPLDGSGNIDVNVSIGTIFSIYRRLSPLGSEVTREDFLQPGNMQVAAGYIVYGSSTMLVYATRRGVNGFTLDPSIGEFCLSHPNIKCPPVGKIYSVNHGNFFQYMEGVRKYINGCQNKNKDNGGPYTQRYIGSMVSDVHRNLIKGGIFMYPGTKEKPKGKLRLL
;
A
#
# COMPACT_ATOMS: atom_id res chain seq x y z
N MET A 1 -14.93 14.87 -28.78
CA MET A 1 -13.68 14.19 -28.36
C MET A 1 -13.74 12.78 -28.89
N ASN A 2 -12.84 12.43 -29.81
CA ASN A 2 -12.82 11.09 -30.42
C ASN A 2 -12.46 10.02 -29.37
N VAL A 3 -13.42 9.21 -29.00
CA VAL A 3 -13.31 8.09 -28.04
C VAL A 3 -12.53 6.90 -28.63
N ILE A 4 -12.22 6.92 -29.92
CA ILE A 4 -11.81 5.74 -30.71
C ILE A 4 -10.29 5.41 -30.61
N ASN A 5 -9.47 6.20 -29.89
CA ASN A 5 -8.00 5.97 -29.89
C ASN A 5 -7.35 6.02 -28.50
N ARG A 6 -8.06 5.66 -27.44
CA ARG A 6 -7.41 5.41 -26.15
C ARG A 6 -6.88 3.97 -26.14
N GLN A 7 -5.61 3.82 -26.43
CA GLN A 7 -4.92 2.57 -26.17
C GLN A 7 -4.94 2.32 -24.66
N ILE A 8 -5.81 1.39 -24.22
CA ILE A 8 -5.86 0.94 -22.85
C ILE A 8 -4.59 0.12 -22.63
N LEU A 9 -3.77 0.51 -21.68
CA LEU A 9 -2.54 -0.21 -21.32
C LEU A 9 -2.74 -0.85 -19.95
N THR A 10 -2.76 -2.17 -19.90
CA THR A 10 -2.89 -2.92 -18.65
C THR A 10 -1.60 -2.88 -17.82
N LEU A 11 -1.68 -3.24 -16.53
CA LEU A 11 -0.52 -3.37 -15.66
C LEU A 11 0.52 -4.34 -16.25
N ASP A 12 0.05 -5.48 -16.76
CA ASP A 12 0.92 -6.49 -17.37
C ASP A 12 1.62 -5.95 -18.63
N GLU A 13 0.88 -5.32 -19.54
CA GLU A 13 1.46 -4.73 -20.74
C GLU A 13 2.46 -3.63 -20.39
N PHE A 14 2.15 -2.77 -19.43
CA PHE A 14 3.04 -1.70 -18.97
C PHE A 14 4.33 -2.25 -18.39
N THR A 15 4.24 -3.26 -17.52
CA THR A 15 5.42 -3.86 -16.90
C THR A 15 6.28 -4.62 -17.90
N ILE A 16 5.66 -5.38 -18.83
CA ILE A 16 6.35 -6.08 -19.93
C ILE A 16 7.04 -5.07 -20.86
N GLN A 17 6.37 -3.99 -21.25
CA GLN A 17 7.00 -2.95 -22.07
C GLN A 17 8.21 -2.33 -21.36
N SER A 18 8.12 -2.15 -20.05
CA SER A 18 9.21 -1.64 -19.24
C SER A 18 10.44 -2.56 -19.25
N LEU A 19 10.26 -3.89 -19.37
CA LEU A 19 11.35 -4.85 -19.45
C LEU A 19 12.23 -4.66 -20.71
N ARG A 20 11.65 -4.18 -21.82
CA ARG A 20 12.40 -3.92 -23.07
C ARG A 20 13.57 -2.94 -22.88
N GLN A 21 13.52 -2.13 -21.83
CA GLN A 21 14.57 -1.18 -21.49
C GLN A 21 15.70 -1.81 -20.65
N PHE A 22 15.58 -3.10 -20.30
CA PHE A 22 16.51 -3.84 -19.45
C PHE A 22 16.87 -5.18 -20.06
N PRO A 23 17.95 -5.24 -20.82
CA PRO A 23 18.37 -6.49 -21.51
C PRO A 23 18.57 -7.71 -20.59
N HIS A 24 18.81 -7.48 -19.29
CA HIS A 24 19.05 -8.52 -18.30
C HIS A 24 17.88 -8.74 -17.32
N ALA A 25 16.72 -8.13 -17.59
CA ALA A 25 15.55 -8.32 -16.74
C ALA A 25 14.91 -9.70 -17.01
N THR A 26 14.65 -10.44 -15.95
CA THR A 26 14.07 -11.79 -16.00
C THR A 26 12.53 -11.80 -15.97
N GLY A 27 11.90 -10.64 -15.75
CA GLY A 27 10.45 -10.54 -15.66
C GLY A 27 9.87 -10.83 -14.27
N GLU A 28 10.67 -11.35 -13.33
CA GLU A 28 10.19 -11.72 -12.00
C GLU A 28 9.44 -10.61 -11.26
N LEU A 29 9.95 -9.35 -11.31
CA LEU A 29 9.26 -8.22 -10.69
C LEU A 29 7.89 -7.95 -11.33
N SER A 30 7.79 -8.09 -12.65
CA SER A 30 6.52 -7.92 -13.37
C SER A 30 5.52 -9.01 -12.98
N THR A 31 5.99 -10.25 -12.85
CA THR A 31 5.18 -11.37 -12.38
C THR A 31 4.69 -11.12 -10.95
N LEU A 32 5.57 -10.69 -10.05
CA LEU A 32 5.21 -10.40 -8.67
C LEU A 32 4.17 -9.26 -8.57
N LEU A 33 4.31 -8.19 -9.35
CA LEU A 33 3.32 -7.11 -9.40
C LEU A 33 1.96 -7.59 -9.95
N ARG A 34 1.95 -8.49 -10.93
CA ARG A 34 0.74 -9.14 -11.43
C ARG A 34 0.07 -9.99 -10.34
N ASP A 35 0.85 -10.75 -9.58
CA ASP A 35 0.35 -11.60 -8.50
C ASP A 35 -0.26 -10.74 -7.38
N ILE A 36 0.37 -9.62 -7.01
CA ILE A 36 -0.20 -8.62 -6.10
C ILE A 36 -1.52 -8.07 -6.66
N GLY A 37 -1.55 -7.73 -7.95
CA GLY A 37 -2.78 -7.27 -8.62
C GLY A 37 -3.90 -8.32 -8.59
N LEU A 38 -3.56 -9.61 -8.73
CA LEU A 38 -4.54 -10.70 -8.63
C LEU A 38 -5.12 -10.82 -7.21
N ALA A 39 -4.28 -10.76 -6.17
CA ALA A 39 -4.75 -10.75 -4.79
C ALA A 39 -5.69 -9.56 -4.54
N ALA A 40 -5.28 -8.37 -4.99
CA ALA A 40 -6.09 -7.16 -4.87
C ALA A 40 -7.47 -7.27 -5.57
N LYS A 41 -7.54 -7.87 -6.77
CA LYS A 41 -8.81 -8.11 -7.48
C LYS A 41 -9.74 -9.00 -6.66
N ARG A 42 -9.23 -10.06 -6.02
CA ARG A 42 -10.02 -10.95 -5.17
C ARG A 42 -10.54 -10.24 -3.92
N ILE A 43 -9.68 -9.47 -3.26
CA ILE A 43 -10.06 -8.65 -2.09
C ILE A 43 -11.12 -7.63 -2.50
N ASN A 44 -10.94 -6.94 -3.63
CA ASN A 44 -11.90 -5.96 -4.12
C ASN A 44 -13.31 -6.54 -4.32
N VAL A 45 -13.41 -7.77 -4.77
CA VAL A 45 -14.71 -8.45 -4.92
C VAL A 45 -15.42 -8.57 -3.57
N GLU A 46 -14.70 -8.92 -2.51
CA GLU A 46 -15.29 -9.07 -1.17
C GLU A 46 -15.53 -7.70 -0.50
N VAL A 47 -14.63 -6.75 -0.64
CA VAL A 47 -14.84 -5.36 -0.17
C VAL A 47 -16.13 -4.77 -0.74
N ASN A 48 -16.38 -4.97 -2.04
CA ASN A 48 -17.59 -4.48 -2.70
C ASN A 48 -18.87 -5.22 -2.28
N LYS A 49 -18.75 -6.34 -1.57
CA LYS A 49 -19.87 -7.10 -0.99
C LYS A 49 -20.02 -6.87 0.52
N ALA A 50 -19.20 -6.02 1.12
CA ALA A 50 -19.27 -5.72 2.54
C ALA A 50 -20.71 -5.32 2.93
N GLY A 51 -21.24 -5.95 3.96
CA GLY A 51 -22.64 -5.81 4.36
C GLY A 51 -23.63 -6.75 3.65
N LEU A 52 -23.24 -7.45 2.58
CA LEU A 52 -24.06 -8.46 1.90
C LEU A 52 -23.64 -9.90 2.26
N VAL A 53 -22.41 -10.08 2.67
CA VAL A 53 -21.84 -11.37 3.08
C VAL A 53 -21.24 -11.25 4.48
N ASP A 54 -21.05 -12.39 5.17
CA ASP A 54 -20.53 -12.44 6.55
C ASP A 54 -18.99 -12.25 6.57
N ILE A 55 -18.54 -11.06 6.15
CA ILE A 55 -17.14 -10.62 6.19
C ILE A 55 -16.93 -9.38 7.06
N LEU A 56 -18.02 -8.82 7.60
CA LEU A 56 -17.99 -7.72 8.57
C LEU A 56 -17.81 -8.24 9.99
N GLY A 57 -17.30 -7.38 10.87
CA GLY A 57 -17.12 -7.69 12.28
C GLY A 57 -15.77 -8.33 12.58
N GLU A 58 -15.58 -8.61 13.86
CA GLU A 58 -14.33 -9.11 14.44
C GLU A 58 -14.30 -10.63 14.43
N THR A 59 -13.10 -11.20 14.36
CA THR A 59 -12.89 -12.65 14.55
C THR A 59 -12.94 -13.03 16.03
N GLY A 60 -12.68 -12.09 16.92
CA GLY A 60 -12.47 -12.28 18.35
C GLY A 60 -10.99 -12.45 18.70
N ASP A 61 -10.10 -12.41 17.73
CA ASP A 61 -8.65 -12.46 17.90
C ASP A 61 -8.04 -11.06 17.90
N VAL A 62 -6.85 -10.94 18.47
CA VAL A 62 -6.04 -9.71 18.52
C VAL A 62 -4.71 -10.00 17.86
N ASN A 63 -4.30 -9.15 16.92
CA ASN A 63 -3.04 -9.31 16.22
C ASN A 63 -1.84 -8.91 17.11
N VAL A 64 -0.63 -9.12 16.62
CA VAL A 64 0.64 -8.80 17.32
C VAL A 64 0.78 -7.31 17.68
N GLN A 65 -0.01 -6.46 17.07
CA GLN A 65 -0.04 -5.02 17.32
C GLN A 65 -1.03 -4.64 18.43
N GLY A 66 -1.84 -5.62 18.90
CA GLY A 66 -2.90 -5.39 19.88
C GLY A 66 -4.16 -4.76 19.27
N GLU A 67 -4.36 -4.91 17.96
CA GLU A 67 -5.56 -4.46 17.25
C GLU A 67 -6.50 -5.65 17.02
N GLU A 68 -7.81 -5.44 17.10
CA GLU A 68 -8.82 -6.47 16.84
C GLU A 68 -8.83 -6.84 15.36
N VAL A 69 -8.68 -8.14 15.07
CA VAL A 69 -8.65 -8.67 13.70
C VAL A 69 -10.06 -8.73 13.13
N LYS A 70 -10.24 -8.16 11.97
CA LYS A 70 -11.50 -8.26 11.22
C LYS A 70 -11.48 -9.48 10.31
N LYS A 71 -12.64 -10.07 10.06
CA LYS A 71 -12.78 -11.20 9.14
C LYS A 71 -12.21 -10.92 7.74
N LEU A 72 -12.32 -9.67 7.29
CA LEU A 72 -11.80 -9.27 5.99
C LEU A 72 -10.27 -9.12 6.00
N ASP A 73 -9.64 -8.76 7.13
CA ASP A 73 -8.19 -8.76 7.29
C ASP A 73 -7.63 -10.17 7.10
N GLU A 74 -8.21 -11.14 7.80
CA GLU A 74 -7.82 -12.55 7.68
C GLU A 74 -8.00 -13.06 6.25
N PHE A 75 -9.15 -12.76 5.62
CA PHE A 75 -9.37 -13.11 4.22
C PHE A 75 -8.32 -12.49 3.30
N ALA A 76 -8.04 -11.20 3.46
CA ALA A 76 -7.07 -10.47 2.64
C ALA A 76 -5.65 -11.05 2.82
N ASN A 77 -5.25 -11.32 4.06
CA ASN A 77 -3.98 -11.95 4.38
C ASN A 77 -3.84 -13.32 3.69
N HIS A 78 -4.85 -14.17 3.79
CA HIS A 78 -4.87 -15.47 3.11
C HIS A 78 -4.81 -15.34 1.58
N GLN A 79 -5.47 -14.35 0.97
CA GLN A 79 -5.38 -14.13 -0.48
C GLN A 79 -3.97 -13.74 -0.90
N PHE A 80 -3.32 -12.80 -0.20
CA PHE A 80 -1.95 -12.43 -0.50
C PHE A 80 -0.98 -13.59 -0.32
N MET A 81 -1.00 -14.26 0.83
CA MET A 81 -0.17 -15.42 1.10
C MET A 81 -0.33 -16.47 0.00
N GLY A 82 -1.57 -16.88 -0.27
CA GLY A 82 -1.85 -17.95 -1.20
C GLY A 82 -1.49 -17.62 -2.66
N VAL A 83 -1.61 -16.35 -3.08
CA VAL A 83 -1.21 -15.95 -4.44
C VAL A 83 0.31 -15.87 -4.55
N LEU A 84 1.00 -15.27 -3.58
CA LEU A 84 2.44 -15.12 -3.59
C LEU A 84 3.18 -16.45 -3.44
N GLN A 85 2.65 -17.37 -2.64
CA GLN A 85 3.20 -18.71 -2.46
C GLN A 85 3.07 -19.59 -3.72
N ARG A 86 1.92 -19.47 -4.43
CA ARG A 86 1.71 -20.20 -5.70
C ARG A 86 2.39 -19.54 -6.89
N GLY A 87 2.83 -18.30 -6.72
CA GLY A 87 3.62 -17.57 -7.72
C GLY A 87 5.06 -18.10 -7.81
N VAL A 88 5.75 -17.70 -8.85
CA VAL A 88 7.13 -18.14 -9.12
C VAL A 88 8.18 -17.06 -8.86
N SER A 89 7.79 -15.96 -8.25
CA SER A 89 8.62 -14.74 -8.17
C SER A 89 8.80 -14.20 -6.75
N CYS A 90 8.40 -14.99 -5.73
CA CYS A 90 8.52 -14.62 -4.33
C CYS A 90 9.17 -15.74 -3.52
N ALA A 91 10.20 -15.42 -2.76
CA ALA A 91 10.93 -16.38 -1.91
C ALA A 91 10.35 -16.46 -0.49
N GLY A 92 9.58 -15.46 -0.08
CA GLY A 92 8.99 -15.40 1.24
C GLY A 92 8.28 -14.06 1.46
N ILE A 93 7.50 -14.03 2.51
CA ILE A 93 6.64 -12.90 2.88
C ILE A 93 6.76 -12.53 4.35
N ALA A 94 6.44 -11.27 4.66
CA ALA A 94 6.08 -10.83 6.01
C ALA A 94 4.79 -10.01 5.92
N SER A 95 3.86 -10.26 6.82
CA SER A 95 2.57 -9.59 6.88
C SER A 95 2.37 -8.93 8.24
N GLU A 96 1.65 -7.82 8.27
CA GLU A 96 1.28 -7.15 9.53
C GLU A 96 0.43 -8.06 10.44
N GLU A 97 -0.33 -8.98 9.84
CA GLU A 97 -1.20 -9.93 10.54
C GLU A 97 -0.46 -11.20 11.03
N MET A 98 0.86 -11.24 10.94
CA MET A 98 1.65 -12.41 11.28
C MET A 98 2.76 -12.09 12.28
N ASP A 99 3.04 -13.03 13.19
CA ASP A 99 4.09 -12.88 14.22
C ASP A 99 5.51 -12.86 13.66
N ASP A 100 5.76 -13.58 12.56
CA ASP A 100 7.07 -13.69 11.93
C ASP A 100 6.92 -13.82 10.40
N PHE A 101 8.04 -13.74 9.71
CA PHE A 101 8.06 -13.97 8.26
C PHE A 101 7.83 -15.45 7.93
N VAL A 102 7.39 -15.69 6.70
CA VAL A 102 7.24 -17.05 6.13
C VAL A 102 8.13 -17.16 4.89
N GLY A 103 9.10 -18.06 4.96
CA GLY A 103 9.85 -18.51 3.79
C GLY A 103 9.07 -19.58 3.02
N PHE A 104 9.10 -19.54 1.71
CA PHE A 104 8.51 -20.59 0.88
C PHE A 104 9.55 -21.69 0.61
N ASP A 105 9.17 -22.94 0.87
CA ASP A 105 10.11 -24.07 0.97
C ASP A 105 10.24 -24.88 -0.34
N ASP A 106 9.52 -24.51 -1.38
CA ASP A 106 9.64 -25.18 -2.68
C ASP A 106 10.85 -24.67 -3.48
N ASP A 107 11.37 -25.52 -4.37
CA ASP A 107 12.59 -25.25 -5.15
C ASP A 107 12.47 -24.01 -6.05
N VAL A 108 11.28 -23.69 -6.54
CA VAL A 108 11.03 -22.54 -7.41
C VAL A 108 11.11 -21.25 -6.58
N SER A 109 10.44 -21.21 -5.46
CA SER A 109 10.47 -20.06 -4.53
C SER A 109 11.88 -19.80 -4.00
N LYS A 110 12.65 -20.84 -3.68
CA LYS A 110 14.05 -20.70 -3.25
C LYS A 110 14.95 -20.06 -4.34
N GLN A 111 14.61 -20.18 -5.62
CA GLN A 111 15.32 -19.50 -6.71
C GLN A 111 14.82 -18.07 -6.97
N SER A 112 13.74 -17.64 -6.34
CA SER A 112 13.19 -16.30 -6.50
C SER A 112 14.09 -15.25 -5.87
N LYS A 113 14.22 -14.10 -6.56
CA LYS A 113 15.10 -12.98 -6.14
C LYS A 113 14.45 -12.05 -5.13
N TYR A 114 13.13 -12.12 -4.96
CA TYR A 114 12.37 -11.13 -4.23
C TYR A 114 11.66 -11.72 -3.02
N ILE A 115 11.49 -10.88 -2.03
CA ILE A 115 10.58 -11.06 -0.90
C ILE A 115 9.56 -9.93 -0.91
N CYS A 116 8.39 -10.17 -0.33
CA CYS A 116 7.31 -9.20 -0.25
C CYS A 116 6.88 -8.98 1.20
N LEU A 117 6.80 -7.73 1.62
CA LEU A 117 6.24 -7.32 2.89
C LEU A 117 4.94 -6.58 2.63
N PHE A 118 3.90 -6.84 3.40
CA PHE A 118 2.60 -6.21 3.15
C PHE A 118 1.75 -6.07 4.42
N ASP A 119 0.96 -4.99 4.45
CA ASP A 119 -0.24 -4.86 5.26
C ASP A 119 -1.42 -5.21 4.36
N PRO A 120 -2.13 -6.31 4.62
CA PRO A 120 -3.17 -6.78 3.72
C PRO A 120 -4.34 -5.81 3.63
N LEU A 121 -4.65 -5.07 4.72
CA LEU A 121 -5.82 -4.20 4.74
C LEU A 121 -5.70 -3.00 5.70
N ASP A 122 -4.87 -2.01 5.35
CA ASP A 122 -4.74 -0.74 6.08
C ASP A 122 -6.09 -0.08 6.30
N GLY A 123 -6.35 0.29 7.54
CA GLY A 123 -7.56 0.98 7.93
C GLY A 123 -8.78 0.08 8.07
N SER A 124 -8.61 -1.18 8.40
CA SER A 124 -9.69 -2.19 8.53
C SER A 124 -10.83 -1.75 9.48
N GLY A 125 -10.55 -0.94 10.48
CA GLY A 125 -11.59 -0.32 11.33
C GLY A 125 -12.61 0.55 10.59
N ASN A 126 -12.34 0.91 9.32
CA ASN A 126 -13.24 1.67 8.46
C ASN A 126 -14.22 0.80 7.65
N ILE A 127 -14.04 -0.52 7.64
CA ILE A 127 -14.86 -1.45 6.85
C ILE A 127 -16.32 -1.38 7.24
N ASP A 128 -16.60 -1.43 8.53
CA ASP A 128 -17.95 -1.48 9.09
C ASP A 128 -18.76 -0.20 8.82
N VAL A 129 -18.08 0.89 8.49
CA VAL A 129 -18.70 2.19 8.19
C VAL A 129 -18.54 2.61 6.72
N ASN A 130 -18.12 1.68 5.87
CA ASN A 130 -17.99 1.87 4.42
C ASN A 130 -17.08 3.06 4.02
N VAL A 131 -15.98 3.25 4.75
CA VAL A 131 -14.94 4.22 4.43
C VAL A 131 -13.77 3.49 3.77
N SER A 132 -13.11 4.14 2.82
CA SER A 132 -12.06 3.54 2.00
C SER A 132 -10.92 2.97 2.84
N ILE A 133 -10.50 1.78 2.48
CA ILE A 133 -9.41 0.99 3.04
C ILE A 133 -8.39 0.68 1.95
N GLY A 134 -7.31 0.02 2.28
CA GLY A 134 -6.34 -0.34 1.26
C GLY A 134 -5.33 -1.40 1.69
N THR A 135 -4.53 -1.83 0.75
CA THR A 135 -3.39 -2.72 0.97
C THR A 135 -2.10 -1.93 0.77
N ILE A 136 -1.09 -2.18 1.59
CA ILE A 136 0.26 -1.62 1.41
C ILE A 136 1.21 -2.78 1.11
N PHE A 137 2.15 -2.58 0.18
CA PHE A 137 3.18 -3.57 -0.09
C PHE A 137 4.54 -2.95 -0.36
N SER A 138 5.58 -3.71 -0.04
CA SER A 138 6.95 -3.40 -0.42
C SER A 138 7.68 -4.65 -0.88
N ILE A 139 8.56 -4.49 -1.86
CA ILE A 139 9.32 -5.57 -2.48
C ILE A 139 10.80 -5.27 -2.30
N TYR A 140 11.50 -6.23 -1.73
CA TYR A 140 12.95 -6.18 -1.59
C TYR A 140 13.61 -7.32 -2.37
N ARG A 141 14.87 -7.10 -2.74
CA ARG A 141 15.70 -8.21 -3.19
C ARG A 141 16.21 -8.95 -1.95
N ARG A 142 16.11 -10.27 -1.95
CA ARG A 142 16.68 -11.08 -0.88
C ARG A 142 18.21 -10.91 -0.81
N LEU A 143 18.77 -10.99 0.40
CA LEU A 143 20.21 -10.96 0.68
C LEU A 143 20.80 -12.38 0.70
N SER A 144 20.01 -13.34 1.17
CA SER A 144 20.37 -14.75 1.21
C SER A 144 20.62 -15.32 -0.21
N PRO A 145 21.53 -16.29 -0.38
CA PRO A 145 21.83 -16.90 -1.68
C PRO A 145 20.60 -17.54 -2.33
N LEU A 146 20.52 -17.48 -3.66
CA LEU A 146 19.51 -18.23 -4.40
C LEU A 146 19.68 -19.73 -4.16
N GLY A 147 18.57 -20.44 -4.01
CA GLY A 147 18.54 -21.86 -3.67
C GLY A 147 18.58 -22.16 -2.16
N SER A 148 18.83 -21.16 -1.32
CA SER A 148 18.72 -21.29 0.14
C SER A 148 17.35 -20.84 0.65
N GLU A 149 17.08 -21.09 1.92
CA GLU A 149 15.95 -20.48 2.62
C GLU A 149 16.18 -18.98 2.83
N VAL A 150 15.09 -18.21 2.92
CA VAL A 150 15.15 -16.80 3.33
C VAL A 150 15.41 -16.70 4.82
N THR A 151 16.05 -15.63 5.24
CA THR A 151 16.38 -15.34 6.63
C THR A 151 15.71 -14.05 7.10
N ARG A 152 15.72 -13.80 8.39
CA ARG A 152 15.17 -12.57 8.97
C ARG A 152 15.84 -11.30 8.41
N GLU A 153 17.12 -11.36 8.08
CA GLU A 153 17.89 -10.26 7.51
C GLU A 153 17.36 -9.86 6.13
N ASP A 154 16.78 -10.81 5.37
CA ASP A 154 16.15 -10.50 4.10
C ASP A 154 15.00 -9.50 4.26
N PHE A 155 14.29 -9.55 5.38
CA PHE A 155 13.14 -8.69 5.68
C PHE A 155 13.51 -7.40 6.43
N LEU A 156 14.59 -7.41 7.20
CA LEU A 156 15.04 -6.26 8.02
C LEU A 156 16.01 -5.34 7.24
N GLN A 157 15.66 -4.99 6.01
CA GLN A 157 16.47 -4.12 5.17
C GLN A 157 16.05 -2.64 5.33
N PRO A 158 16.99 -1.69 5.15
CA PRO A 158 16.64 -0.28 5.11
C PRO A 158 15.63 0.05 3.99
N GLY A 159 14.69 0.95 4.24
CA GLY A 159 13.63 1.30 3.28
C GLY A 159 14.13 1.84 1.92
N ASN A 160 15.34 2.39 1.85
CA ASN A 160 15.96 2.82 0.59
C ASN A 160 16.47 1.65 -0.28
N MET A 161 16.45 0.42 0.24
CA MET A 161 16.77 -0.80 -0.51
C MET A 161 15.55 -1.41 -1.22
N GLN A 162 14.36 -0.85 -1.03
CA GLN A 162 13.17 -1.29 -1.75
C GLN A 162 13.39 -1.23 -3.27
N VAL A 163 13.00 -2.32 -3.94
CA VAL A 163 12.99 -2.42 -5.41
C VAL A 163 11.73 -1.77 -5.96
N ALA A 164 10.61 -2.02 -5.30
CA ALA A 164 9.32 -1.39 -5.54
C ALA A 164 8.55 -1.28 -4.21
N ALA A 165 7.69 -0.29 -4.13
CA ALA A 165 6.72 -0.15 -3.07
C ALA A 165 5.42 0.40 -3.64
N GLY A 166 4.29 0.07 -3.05
CA GLY A 166 3.02 0.53 -3.55
C GLY A 166 1.87 0.26 -2.60
N TYR A 167 0.70 0.60 -3.07
CA TYR A 167 -0.54 0.36 -2.34
C TYR A 167 -1.70 0.15 -3.31
N ILE A 168 -2.73 -0.50 -2.81
CA ILE A 168 -4.04 -0.55 -3.45
C ILE A 168 -5.01 0.23 -2.56
N VAL A 169 -5.80 1.14 -3.12
CA VAL A 169 -6.90 1.80 -2.43
C VAL A 169 -8.23 1.25 -2.95
N TYR A 170 -9.04 0.73 -2.05
CA TYR A 170 -10.41 0.27 -2.33
C TYR A 170 -11.37 1.41 -1.98
N GLY A 171 -11.66 2.24 -2.97
CA GLY A 171 -12.47 3.45 -2.84
C GLY A 171 -13.58 3.52 -3.88
N SER A 172 -13.95 4.74 -4.29
CA SER A 172 -14.94 4.96 -5.37
C SER A 172 -14.54 4.30 -6.70
N SER A 173 -13.27 4.08 -6.90
CA SER A 173 -12.69 3.10 -7.84
C SER A 173 -11.52 2.43 -7.14
N THR A 174 -11.20 1.21 -7.53
CA THR A 174 -10.03 0.51 -7.00
C THR A 174 -8.80 0.89 -7.79
N MET A 175 -7.80 1.42 -7.11
CA MET A 175 -6.56 1.86 -7.74
C MET A 175 -5.35 1.17 -7.12
N LEU A 176 -4.48 0.65 -7.98
CA LEU A 176 -3.13 0.19 -7.63
C LEU A 176 -2.13 1.29 -8.02
N VAL A 177 -1.35 1.73 -7.06
CA VAL A 177 -0.27 2.70 -7.28
C VAL A 177 1.03 2.08 -6.83
N TYR A 178 2.04 2.07 -7.69
CA TYR A 178 3.35 1.61 -7.29
C TYR A 178 4.48 2.53 -7.76
N ALA A 179 5.54 2.54 -6.99
CA ALA A 179 6.75 3.30 -7.20
C ALA A 179 7.93 2.34 -7.43
N THR A 180 8.80 2.74 -8.33
CA THR A 180 10.15 2.20 -8.50
C THR A 180 11.12 3.36 -8.59
N ARG A 181 12.41 3.10 -8.71
CA ARG A 181 13.40 4.16 -8.98
C ARG A 181 13.12 4.98 -10.26
N ARG A 182 12.19 4.55 -11.10
CA ARG A 182 11.79 5.21 -12.35
C ARG A 182 10.61 6.16 -12.22
N GLY A 183 9.96 6.17 -11.10
CA GLY A 183 8.80 7.00 -10.84
C GLY A 183 7.61 6.22 -10.31
N VAL A 184 6.49 6.89 -10.25
CA VAL A 184 5.24 6.41 -9.66
C VAL A 184 4.18 6.36 -10.74
N ASN A 185 3.46 5.23 -10.82
CA ASN A 185 2.37 5.05 -11.77
C ASN A 185 1.13 4.50 -11.07
N GLY A 186 -0.03 4.96 -11.49
CA GLY A 186 -1.32 4.54 -10.96
C GLY A 186 -2.19 3.87 -12.03
N PHE A 187 -2.82 2.78 -11.62
CA PHE A 187 -3.67 1.93 -12.45
C PHE A 187 -5.04 1.82 -11.80
N THR A 188 -6.08 2.04 -12.56
CA THR A 188 -7.47 1.87 -12.10
C THR A 188 -7.97 0.51 -12.57
N LEU A 189 -8.61 -0.22 -11.67
CA LEU A 189 -9.28 -1.48 -12.02
C LEU A 189 -10.50 -1.17 -12.92
N ASP A 190 -10.48 -1.71 -14.13
CA ASP A 190 -11.66 -1.75 -14.99
C ASP A 190 -12.42 -3.06 -14.68
N PRO A 191 -13.57 -2.99 -14.02
CA PRO A 191 -14.31 -4.19 -13.62
C PRO A 191 -14.90 -4.94 -14.81
N SER A 192 -15.04 -4.28 -15.99
CA SER A 192 -15.64 -4.90 -17.18
C SER A 192 -14.71 -5.92 -17.83
N ILE A 193 -13.41 -5.70 -17.74
CA ILE A 193 -12.37 -6.62 -18.27
C ILE A 193 -11.56 -7.28 -17.16
N GLY A 194 -11.77 -6.85 -15.91
CA GLY A 194 -11.08 -7.39 -14.75
C GLY A 194 -9.58 -7.05 -14.68
N GLU A 195 -9.14 -5.93 -15.29
CA GLU A 195 -7.73 -5.55 -15.38
C GLU A 195 -7.44 -4.17 -14.79
N PHE A 196 -6.26 -4.05 -14.16
CA PHE A 196 -5.71 -2.76 -13.78
C PHE A 196 -5.16 -2.04 -15.00
N CYS A 197 -5.76 -0.91 -15.37
CA CYS A 197 -5.42 -0.12 -16.54
C CYS A 197 -4.70 1.17 -16.16
N LEU A 198 -3.63 1.52 -16.87
CA LEU A 198 -2.85 2.72 -16.61
C LEU A 198 -3.72 3.97 -16.76
N SER A 199 -3.99 4.62 -15.65
CA SER A 199 -4.83 5.83 -15.58
C SER A 199 -4.04 7.08 -15.17
N HIS A 200 -2.97 6.90 -14.40
CA HIS A 200 -2.14 7.97 -13.85
C HIS A 200 -0.66 7.69 -14.09
N PRO A 201 -0.15 7.95 -15.30
CA PRO A 201 1.27 7.76 -15.59
C PRO A 201 2.13 8.84 -14.92
N ASN A 202 3.30 8.46 -14.44
CA ASN A 202 4.32 9.36 -13.92
C ASN A 202 3.79 10.38 -12.89
N ILE A 203 3.11 9.86 -11.86
CA ILE A 203 2.56 10.67 -10.78
C ILE A 203 3.70 11.44 -10.10
N LYS A 204 3.48 12.73 -9.91
CA LYS A 204 4.36 13.61 -9.12
C LYS A 204 3.52 14.36 -8.11
N CYS A 205 3.95 14.33 -6.86
CA CYS A 205 3.35 15.15 -5.84
C CYS A 205 3.49 16.64 -6.23
N PRO A 206 2.40 17.42 -6.25
CA PRO A 206 2.48 18.84 -6.50
C PRO A 206 3.46 19.53 -5.52
N PRO A 207 4.29 20.47 -5.99
CA PRO A 207 5.30 21.11 -5.14
C PRO A 207 4.69 21.99 -4.05
N VAL A 208 3.45 22.42 -4.23
CA VAL A 208 2.69 23.21 -3.26
C VAL A 208 1.35 22.52 -3.03
N GLY A 209 1.11 22.10 -1.80
CA GLY A 209 -0.16 21.55 -1.34
C GLY A 209 -0.83 22.46 -0.33
N LYS A 210 -2.17 22.39 -0.28
CA LYS A 210 -3.00 23.16 0.69
C LYS A 210 -3.83 22.21 1.57
N ILE A 211 -3.34 20.98 1.76
CA ILE A 211 -4.00 19.95 2.56
C ILE A 211 -3.03 19.47 3.64
N TYR A 212 -3.51 19.31 4.85
CA TYR A 212 -2.82 18.56 5.89
C TYR A 212 -3.75 17.51 6.49
N SER A 213 -3.20 16.33 6.74
CA SER A 213 -3.91 15.17 7.28
C SER A 213 -3.27 14.77 8.60
N VAL A 214 -4.03 14.90 9.68
CA VAL A 214 -3.59 14.54 11.03
C VAL A 214 -4.81 14.29 11.91
N ASN A 215 -4.70 13.37 12.87
CA ASN A 215 -5.76 13.20 13.87
C ASN A 215 -5.77 14.40 14.83
N HIS A 216 -6.67 15.36 14.60
CA HIS A 216 -6.83 16.54 15.44
C HIS A 216 -7.29 16.23 16.87
N GLY A 217 -7.92 15.09 17.12
CA GLY A 217 -8.29 14.66 18.47
C GLY A 217 -7.11 14.58 19.42
N ASN A 218 -5.92 14.34 18.89
CA ASN A 218 -4.68 14.24 19.66
C ASN A 218 -3.92 15.59 19.78
N PHE A 219 -4.47 16.71 19.32
CA PHE A 219 -3.75 17.98 19.20
C PHE A 219 -3.02 18.39 20.49
N PHE A 220 -3.69 18.31 21.63
CA PHE A 220 -3.10 18.69 22.93
C PHE A 220 -2.07 17.70 23.46
N GLN A 221 -2.04 16.49 22.92
CA GLN A 221 -1.06 15.46 23.26
C GLN A 221 0.21 15.53 22.40
N TYR A 222 0.16 16.26 21.27
CA TYR A 222 1.31 16.42 20.40
C TYR A 222 2.38 17.30 21.02
N MET A 223 3.64 17.04 20.63
CA MET A 223 4.77 17.88 20.99
C MET A 223 4.59 19.30 20.43
N GLU A 224 5.21 20.26 21.11
CA GLU A 224 5.05 21.69 20.79
C GLU A 224 5.35 22.04 19.32
N GLY A 225 6.40 21.44 18.74
CA GLY A 225 6.75 21.67 17.33
C GLY A 225 5.64 21.26 16.37
N VAL A 226 4.99 20.10 16.61
CA VAL A 226 3.86 19.62 15.82
C VAL A 226 2.65 20.56 15.96
N ARG A 227 2.34 20.98 17.17
CA ARG A 227 1.25 21.95 17.41
C ARG A 227 1.50 23.29 16.73
N LYS A 228 2.73 23.80 16.78
CA LYS A 228 3.11 25.02 16.06
C LYS A 228 2.93 24.87 14.55
N TYR A 229 3.33 23.73 13.99
CA TYR A 229 3.14 23.44 12.57
C TYR A 229 1.66 23.42 12.19
N ILE A 230 0.82 22.69 12.96
CA ILE A 230 -0.61 22.61 12.72
C ILE A 230 -1.26 24.00 12.82
N ASN A 231 -0.93 24.79 13.85
CA ASN A 231 -1.39 26.16 13.97
C ASN A 231 -0.98 27.02 12.78
N GLY A 232 0.24 26.83 12.28
CA GLY A 232 0.71 27.47 11.04
C GLY A 232 -0.12 27.12 9.82
N CYS A 233 -0.57 25.85 9.70
CA CYS A 233 -1.46 25.42 8.64
C CYS A 233 -2.86 26.07 8.74
N GLN A 234 -3.34 26.32 9.93
CA GLN A 234 -4.68 26.90 10.18
C GLN A 234 -4.71 28.41 10.00
N ASN A 235 -3.60 29.08 10.20
CA ASN A 235 -3.52 30.52 10.13
C ASN A 235 -3.21 31.01 8.71
N LYS A 236 -3.90 32.07 8.31
CA LYS A 236 -3.58 32.81 7.10
C LYS A 236 -2.38 33.71 7.36
N ASN A 237 -1.27 33.46 6.70
CA ASN A 237 -0.17 34.41 6.68
C ASN A 237 0.34 34.60 5.25
N LYS A 238 1.16 35.65 5.02
CA LYS A 238 1.67 35.99 3.69
C LYS A 238 2.69 34.96 3.18
N ASP A 239 3.34 34.23 4.08
CA ASP A 239 4.49 33.38 3.75
C ASP A 239 4.05 31.95 3.39
N ASN A 240 2.96 31.45 3.96
CA ASN A 240 2.52 30.06 3.76
C ASN A 240 1.27 29.89 2.88
N GLY A 241 0.59 31.00 2.51
CA GLY A 241 -0.61 30.94 1.68
C GLY A 241 -1.84 30.26 2.31
N GLY A 242 -1.79 30.03 3.64
CA GLY A 242 -2.89 29.42 4.40
C GLY A 242 -4.19 30.24 4.43
N PRO A 243 -5.24 29.80 5.10
CA PRO A 243 -5.32 28.55 5.83
C PRO A 243 -5.35 27.32 4.90
N TYR A 244 -4.76 26.22 5.36
CA TYR A 244 -4.82 24.94 4.66
C TYR A 244 -6.06 24.16 5.11
N THR A 245 -6.53 23.28 4.22
CA THR A 245 -7.68 22.45 4.52
C THR A 245 -7.25 21.19 5.27
N GLN A 246 -7.82 20.97 6.44
CA GLN A 246 -7.66 19.70 7.16
C GLN A 246 -8.49 18.63 6.48
N ARG A 247 -7.85 17.48 6.17
CA ARG A 247 -8.49 16.27 5.66
C ARG A 247 -7.85 15.07 6.33
N TYR A 248 -8.65 14.27 7.02
CA TYR A 248 -8.19 13.06 7.72
C TYR A 248 -9.27 11.99 7.61
N ILE A 249 -8.96 10.91 6.91
CA ILE A 249 -9.87 9.78 6.67
C ILE A 249 -9.69 8.72 7.75
N GLY A 250 -8.47 8.60 8.28
CA GLY A 250 -8.12 7.56 9.24
C GLY A 250 -7.66 6.24 8.61
N SER A 251 -7.54 6.19 7.27
CA SER A 251 -6.81 5.18 6.52
C SER A 251 -5.57 5.83 5.91
N MET A 252 -4.40 5.30 6.23
CA MET A 252 -3.13 5.86 5.76
C MET A 252 -3.05 5.83 4.24
N VAL A 253 -3.47 4.74 3.62
CA VAL A 253 -3.50 4.59 2.15
C VAL A 253 -4.32 5.71 1.50
N SER A 254 -5.53 5.96 2.00
CA SER A 254 -6.44 6.96 1.43
C SER A 254 -5.93 8.38 1.64
N ASP A 255 -5.39 8.68 2.83
CA ASP A 255 -4.84 10.00 3.15
C ASP A 255 -3.57 10.29 2.34
N VAL A 256 -2.66 9.31 2.22
CA VAL A 256 -1.43 9.43 1.42
C VAL A 256 -1.77 9.55 -0.07
N HIS A 257 -2.70 8.72 -0.58
CA HIS A 257 -3.12 8.78 -1.99
C HIS A 257 -3.64 10.17 -2.37
N ARG A 258 -4.52 10.74 -1.55
CA ARG A 258 -5.03 12.10 -1.78
C ARG A 258 -3.90 13.13 -1.81
N ASN A 259 -2.97 13.05 -0.85
CA ASN A 259 -1.87 14.01 -0.76
C ASN A 259 -0.86 13.82 -1.89
N LEU A 260 -0.64 12.60 -2.36
CA LEU A 260 0.20 12.33 -3.54
C LEU A 260 -0.38 13.00 -4.80
N ILE A 261 -1.70 12.96 -4.98
CA ILE A 261 -2.36 13.51 -6.18
C ILE A 261 -2.60 15.03 -6.09
N LYS A 262 -2.93 15.55 -4.90
CA LYS A 262 -3.34 16.95 -4.72
C LYS A 262 -2.27 17.84 -4.07
N GLY A 263 -1.19 17.25 -3.60
CA GLY A 263 -0.23 17.92 -2.73
C GLY A 263 -0.75 18.03 -1.30
N GLY A 264 0.16 18.15 -0.36
CA GLY A 264 -0.14 18.24 1.06
C GLY A 264 0.77 17.35 1.89
N ILE A 265 0.40 17.18 3.15
CA ILE A 265 1.15 16.35 4.10
C ILE A 265 0.21 15.43 4.88
N PHE A 266 0.64 14.19 5.04
CA PHE A 266 0.08 13.24 6.00
C PHE A 266 1.04 13.09 7.18
N MET A 267 0.49 13.10 8.40
CA MET A 267 1.28 13.06 9.63
C MET A 267 0.69 12.06 10.63
N TYR A 268 1.58 11.19 11.15
CA TYR A 268 1.35 10.35 12.32
C TYR A 268 2.35 10.71 13.44
N PRO A 269 2.22 11.90 14.05
CA PRO A 269 3.16 12.31 15.07
C PRO A 269 2.97 11.51 16.35
N GLY A 270 4.08 11.32 17.08
CA GLY A 270 4.02 10.77 18.41
C GLY A 270 3.22 11.68 19.37
N THR A 271 2.56 11.04 20.33
CA THR A 271 1.88 11.70 21.44
C THR A 271 2.70 11.54 22.73
N LYS A 272 2.31 12.22 23.79
CA LYS A 272 2.94 12.04 25.11
C LYS A 272 2.83 10.60 25.61
N GLU A 273 1.72 9.93 25.31
CA GLU A 273 1.47 8.54 25.71
C GLU A 273 2.15 7.53 24.76
N LYS A 274 2.23 7.86 23.45
CA LYS A 274 2.85 7.05 22.42
C LYS A 274 3.92 7.85 21.67
N PRO A 275 5.09 8.10 22.26
CA PRO A 275 6.09 9.03 21.69
C PRO A 275 6.71 8.55 20.38
N LYS A 276 6.68 7.24 20.09
CA LYS A 276 7.15 6.66 18.82
C LYS A 276 6.17 6.84 17.66
N GLY A 277 4.92 7.30 17.93
CA GLY A 277 3.88 7.37 16.91
C GLY A 277 3.32 6.00 16.53
N LYS A 278 2.67 5.93 15.35
CA LYS A 278 2.02 4.72 14.83
C LYS A 278 2.76 4.07 13.65
N LEU A 279 3.66 4.79 12.97
CA LEU A 279 4.38 4.22 11.83
C LEU A 279 5.33 3.12 12.30
N ARG A 280 5.24 1.98 11.63
CA ARG A 280 6.01 0.76 11.88
C ARG A 280 6.66 0.31 10.58
N LEU A 281 7.59 -0.67 10.65
CA LEU A 281 8.16 -1.29 9.47
C LEU A 281 7.10 -2.14 8.75
N LEU A 282 6.31 -2.82 9.53
CA LEU A 282 5.08 -3.54 9.19
C LEU A 282 4.06 -3.29 10.27
#